data_b3772199c15bc6242a09fe5c56fcb620
#
_entry.id   b3772199c15bc6242a09fe5c56fcb620
#
_cell.length_a   1.000
_cell.length_b   1.000
_cell.length_c   1.000
_cell.angle_alpha   90.00
_cell.angle_beta   90.00
_cell.angle_gamma   90.00
#
_symmetry.space_group_name_H-M   'P 1'
#
loop_
_entity.id
_entity.type
_entity.pdbx_description
1 polymer ?
#
loop_
_entity_poly.entity_id
_entity_poly.type
_entity_poly.pdbx_seq_one_letter_code
_entity_poly.pdbx_strand_id
1 'polypeptide(L)'
;DQSLISANGAPPDKRNKAKEQNLRKTLKDLDKRIADIDVKLATDFPQFATLTSNQPSSLTNVQALLGPDEAMVSYVSDYDVTFVFALRHDRVEAKIIKLGAEELEGAVGILRRGLDLTGLSRLPSFDTTEAFALYQKIFKPIEPLLEGVRHVFVVPDGALTGLPLGVLVTEPTEVDDKDPSGYRKVPWLARKYAMSTLPSVSSLKALRTFAKRAKASRPFLGIGDPEL
;
A
#
# COMPACT_ATOMS: atom_id res chain seq x y z
N ASP A 1 4.25 -25.98 4.20
CA ASP A 1 5.68 -25.73 3.86
C ASP A 1 6.60 -25.81 5.08
N GLN A 2 6.32 -25.12 6.19
CA GLN A 2 7.19 -25.15 7.40
C GLN A 2 7.44 -26.56 7.93
N SER A 3 6.43 -27.44 7.90
CA SER A 3 6.58 -28.84 8.35
C SER A 3 7.52 -29.65 7.44
N LEU A 4 7.53 -29.37 6.14
CA LEU A 4 8.44 -30.02 5.20
C LEU A 4 9.87 -29.46 5.34
N ILE A 5 10.00 -28.15 5.55
CA ILE A 5 11.30 -27.51 5.82
C ILE A 5 11.92 -28.09 7.09
N SER A 6 11.12 -28.20 8.17
CA SER A 6 11.58 -28.82 9.43
C SER A 6 11.94 -30.28 9.27
N ALA A 7 11.18 -31.04 8.47
CA ALA A 7 11.48 -32.46 8.21
C ALA A 7 12.78 -32.66 7.38
N ASN A 8 13.01 -31.75 6.39
CA ASN A 8 14.23 -31.77 5.57
C ASN A 8 15.48 -31.28 6.32
N GLY A 9 15.30 -30.37 7.29
CA GLY A 9 16.38 -29.82 8.13
C GLY A 9 16.87 -30.76 9.23
N ALA A 10 16.19 -31.88 9.46
CA ALA A 10 16.62 -32.86 10.46
C ALA A 10 17.95 -33.58 10.04
N PRO A 11 18.82 -33.91 11.01
CA PRO A 11 20.01 -34.70 10.74
C PRO A 11 19.70 -36.03 10.01
N PRO A 12 20.59 -36.53 9.14
CA PRO A 12 20.31 -37.72 8.31
C PRO A 12 19.82 -38.95 9.05
N ASP A 13 20.31 -39.15 10.27
CA ASP A 13 19.96 -40.25 11.17
C ASP A 13 18.56 -40.12 11.79
N LYS A 14 18.00 -38.93 11.79
CA LYS A 14 16.65 -38.59 12.32
C LYS A 14 15.60 -38.30 11.24
N ARG A 15 16.00 -38.40 9.97
CA ARG A 15 15.06 -38.16 8.86
C ARG A 15 14.07 -39.31 8.67
N ASN A 16 12.81 -39.01 8.67
CA ASN A 16 11.75 -39.97 8.38
C ASN A 16 11.28 -39.80 6.93
N LYS A 17 11.87 -40.59 6.01
CA LYS A 17 11.55 -40.54 4.57
C LYS A 17 10.07 -40.76 4.26
N ALA A 18 9.39 -41.62 5.02
CA ALA A 18 7.97 -41.86 4.83
C ALA A 18 7.13 -40.62 5.20
N LYS A 19 7.52 -39.91 6.26
CA LYS A 19 6.88 -38.65 6.67
C LYS A 19 7.13 -37.55 5.63
N GLU A 20 8.36 -37.46 5.10
CA GLU A 20 8.69 -36.47 4.04
C GLU A 20 7.85 -36.73 2.76
N GLN A 21 7.76 -38.00 2.34
CA GLN A 21 6.97 -38.40 1.17
C GLN A 21 5.49 -38.10 1.37
N ASN A 22 4.96 -38.36 2.55
CA ASN A 22 3.57 -38.07 2.87
C ASN A 22 3.28 -36.57 2.87
N LEU A 23 4.19 -35.74 3.45
CA LEU A 23 4.07 -34.28 3.42
C LEU A 23 4.12 -33.73 1.98
N ARG A 24 5.03 -34.25 1.14
CA ARG A 24 5.11 -33.87 -0.29
C ARG A 24 3.84 -34.22 -1.05
N LYS A 25 3.29 -35.43 -0.78
CA LYS A 25 2.02 -35.83 -1.39
C LYS A 25 0.89 -34.91 -0.95
N THR A 26 0.78 -34.64 0.35
CA THR A 26 -0.25 -33.74 0.90
C THR A 26 -0.13 -32.32 0.30
N LEU A 27 1.09 -31.78 0.17
CA LEU A 27 1.30 -30.48 -0.49
C LEU A 27 0.80 -30.50 -1.92
N LYS A 28 1.19 -31.51 -2.71
CA LYS A 28 0.74 -31.65 -4.10
C LYS A 28 -0.78 -31.77 -4.23
N ASP A 29 -1.43 -32.49 -3.31
CA ASP A 29 -2.89 -32.64 -3.30
C ASP A 29 -3.57 -31.32 -2.90
N LEU A 30 -2.99 -30.54 -1.96
CA LEU A 30 -3.47 -29.22 -1.59
C LEU A 30 -3.31 -28.23 -2.74
N ASP A 31 -2.14 -28.20 -3.40
CA ASP A 31 -1.89 -27.34 -4.56
C ASP A 31 -2.90 -27.61 -5.68
N LYS A 32 -3.18 -28.89 -5.95
CA LYS A 32 -4.22 -29.26 -6.92
C LYS A 32 -5.60 -28.77 -6.51
N ARG A 33 -5.98 -28.93 -5.23
CA ARG A 33 -7.27 -28.43 -4.73
C ARG A 33 -7.38 -26.92 -4.81
N ILE A 34 -6.31 -26.19 -4.53
CA ILE A 34 -6.27 -24.72 -4.70
C ILE A 34 -6.50 -24.38 -6.17
N ALA A 35 -5.76 -24.99 -7.09
CA ALA A 35 -5.93 -24.75 -8.52
C ALA A 35 -7.36 -25.06 -9.02
N ASP A 36 -7.97 -26.15 -8.54
CA ASP A 36 -9.35 -26.53 -8.88
C ASP A 36 -10.38 -25.51 -8.33
N ILE A 37 -10.12 -24.96 -7.14
CA ILE A 37 -10.96 -23.90 -6.55
C ILE A 37 -10.80 -22.61 -7.33
N ASP A 38 -9.58 -22.22 -7.70
CA ASP A 38 -9.30 -21.01 -8.49
C ASP A 38 -9.99 -21.07 -9.86
N VAL A 39 -9.98 -22.23 -10.52
CA VAL A 39 -10.71 -22.44 -11.78
C VAL A 39 -12.22 -22.29 -11.58
N LYS A 40 -12.78 -22.85 -10.50
CA LYS A 40 -14.20 -22.68 -10.17
C LYS A 40 -14.54 -21.23 -9.87
N LEU A 41 -13.73 -20.53 -9.07
CA LEU A 41 -13.93 -19.12 -8.77
C LEU A 41 -13.85 -18.26 -10.04
N ALA A 42 -12.93 -18.57 -10.95
CA ALA A 42 -12.82 -17.85 -12.21
C ALA A 42 -14.05 -18.06 -13.11
N THR A 43 -14.66 -19.24 -13.06
CA THR A 43 -15.83 -19.60 -13.88
C THR A 43 -17.13 -19.07 -13.28
N ASP A 44 -17.35 -19.32 -11.99
CA ASP A 44 -18.62 -19.03 -11.32
C ASP A 44 -18.69 -17.58 -10.82
N PHE A 45 -17.54 -17.00 -10.48
CA PHE A 45 -17.39 -15.65 -9.93
C PHE A 45 -16.25 -14.87 -10.64
N PRO A 46 -16.36 -14.56 -11.94
CA PRO A 46 -15.26 -13.90 -12.69
C PRO A 46 -14.85 -12.54 -12.10
N GLN A 47 -15.78 -11.86 -11.42
CA GLN A 47 -15.47 -10.60 -10.74
C GLN A 47 -14.55 -10.83 -9.52
N PHE A 48 -14.81 -11.85 -8.73
CA PHE A 48 -14.00 -12.23 -7.58
C PHE A 48 -12.62 -12.74 -8.01
N ALA A 49 -12.56 -13.58 -9.05
CA ALA A 49 -11.32 -14.07 -9.60
C ALA A 49 -10.40 -12.92 -10.08
N THR A 50 -10.97 -11.86 -10.65
CA THR A 50 -10.20 -10.66 -11.04
C THR A 50 -9.65 -9.90 -9.83
N LEU A 51 -10.36 -9.90 -8.69
CA LEU A 51 -9.92 -9.26 -7.45
C LEU A 51 -8.80 -10.06 -6.75
N THR A 52 -8.88 -11.38 -6.79
CA THR A 52 -7.97 -12.30 -6.08
C THR A 52 -6.82 -12.81 -6.94
N SER A 53 -6.82 -12.50 -8.25
CA SER A 53 -5.78 -12.93 -9.17
C SER A 53 -4.42 -12.37 -8.78
N ASN A 54 -3.48 -13.25 -8.43
CA ASN A 54 -2.07 -12.93 -8.21
C ASN A 54 -1.27 -12.77 -9.51
N GLN A 55 -1.96 -12.72 -10.67
CA GLN A 55 -1.28 -12.50 -11.94
C GLN A 55 -0.74 -11.07 -12.02
N PRO A 56 0.56 -10.90 -12.25
CA PRO A 56 1.15 -9.57 -12.39
C PRO A 56 0.46 -8.82 -13.53
N SER A 57 0.00 -7.61 -13.23
CA SER A 57 -0.54 -6.74 -14.29
C SER A 57 0.61 -6.20 -15.12
N SER A 58 0.51 -6.30 -16.45
CA SER A 58 1.51 -5.67 -17.33
C SER A 58 1.46 -4.15 -17.18
N LEU A 59 2.61 -3.49 -17.37
CA LEU A 59 2.71 -2.03 -17.31
C LEU A 59 1.67 -1.35 -18.22
N THR A 60 1.56 -1.81 -19.45
CA THR A 60 0.58 -1.29 -20.44
C THR A 60 -0.86 -1.40 -19.94
N ASN A 61 -1.20 -2.51 -19.29
CA ASN A 61 -2.55 -2.69 -18.75
C ASN A 61 -2.83 -1.72 -17.60
N VAL A 62 -1.86 -1.44 -16.75
CA VAL A 62 -2.02 -0.48 -15.64
C VAL A 62 -2.13 0.95 -16.19
N GLN A 63 -1.28 1.31 -17.17
CA GLN A 63 -1.31 2.62 -17.81
C GLN A 63 -2.65 2.90 -18.50
N ALA A 64 -3.25 1.91 -19.15
CA ALA A 64 -4.56 2.02 -19.77
C ALA A 64 -5.73 2.29 -18.79
N LEU A 65 -5.51 2.05 -17.49
CA LEU A 65 -6.50 2.31 -16.44
C LEU A 65 -6.39 3.71 -15.85
N LEU A 66 -5.30 4.44 -16.13
CA LEU A 66 -5.05 5.78 -15.58
C LEU A 66 -5.58 6.86 -16.53
N GLY A 67 -6.30 7.80 -15.97
CA GLY A 67 -6.72 9.03 -16.67
C GLY A 67 -5.56 10.01 -16.88
N PRO A 68 -5.75 11.05 -17.71
CA PRO A 68 -4.69 12.02 -18.03
C PRO A 68 -4.21 12.82 -16.81
N ASP A 69 -5.06 13.00 -15.81
CA ASP A 69 -4.77 13.70 -14.56
C ASP A 69 -4.58 12.75 -13.36
N GLU A 70 -4.34 11.47 -13.65
CA GLU A 70 -4.12 10.43 -12.65
C GLU A 70 -2.71 9.85 -12.74
N ALA A 71 -2.17 9.45 -11.60
CA ALA A 71 -0.94 8.70 -11.51
C ALA A 71 -1.06 7.58 -10.46
N MET A 72 -0.23 6.56 -10.60
CA MET A 72 -0.04 5.54 -9.58
C MET A 72 1.40 5.60 -9.07
N VAL A 73 1.57 5.53 -7.76
CA VAL A 73 2.86 5.44 -7.09
C VAL A 73 2.88 4.18 -6.25
N SER A 74 3.79 3.27 -6.58
CA SER A 74 3.98 2.01 -5.85
C SER A 74 5.35 1.98 -5.19
N TYR A 75 5.39 1.51 -3.97
CA TYR A 75 6.60 1.35 -3.17
C TYR A 75 6.91 -0.13 -2.99
N VAL A 76 8.19 -0.47 -2.93
CA VAL A 76 8.69 -1.79 -2.53
C VAL A 76 9.90 -1.55 -1.63
N SER A 77 9.77 -1.88 -0.36
CA SER A 77 10.81 -1.67 0.65
C SER A 77 11.67 -2.92 0.78
N ASP A 78 12.99 -2.74 0.73
CA ASP A 78 13.97 -3.79 0.97
C ASP A 78 14.86 -3.38 2.14
N TYR A 79 15.80 -4.22 2.52
CA TYR A 79 16.66 -4.03 3.69
C TYR A 79 17.39 -2.68 3.68
N ASP A 80 18.03 -2.31 2.56
CA ASP A 80 18.87 -1.11 2.44
C ASP A 80 18.25 0.00 1.57
N VAL A 81 17.22 -0.31 0.81
CA VAL A 81 16.67 0.61 -0.19
C VAL A 81 15.16 0.49 -0.29
N THR A 82 14.53 1.54 -0.78
CA THR A 82 13.13 1.54 -1.20
C THR A 82 13.06 1.84 -2.70
N PHE A 83 12.40 0.96 -3.45
CA PHE A 83 12.07 1.18 -4.85
C PHE A 83 10.76 1.95 -4.93
N VAL A 84 10.73 2.98 -5.77
CA VAL A 84 9.52 3.76 -6.04
C VAL A 84 9.25 3.72 -7.53
N PHE A 85 8.07 3.26 -7.89
CA PHE A 85 7.56 3.23 -9.25
C PHE A 85 6.45 4.25 -9.40
N ALA A 86 6.62 5.24 -10.26
CA ALA A 86 5.61 6.22 -10.57
C ALA A 86 5.14 6.04 -12.02
N LEU A 87 3.83 5.86 -12.21
CA LEU A 87 3.21 5.56 -13.49
C LEU A 87 2.15 6.60 -13.84
N ARG A 88 2.14 7.00 -15.11
CA ARG A 88 1.03 7.71 -15.75
C ARG A 88 0.54 6.91 -16.96
N HIS A 89 -0.54 7.35 -17.57
CA HIS A 89 -1.08 6.73 -18.78
C HIS A 89 -0.06 6.66 -19.93
N ASP A 90 0.91 7.59 -19.98
CA ASP A 90 1.85 7.79 -21.09
C ASP A 90 3.32 7.55 -20.73
N ARG A 91 3.67 7.47 -19.43
CA ARG A 91 5.05 7.35 -18.98
C ARG A 91 5.19 6.63 -17.66
N VAL A 92 6.41 6.16 -17.37
CA VAL A 92 6.78 5.51 -16.12
C VAL A 92 8.18 5.95 -15.72
N GLU A 93 8.39 6.11 -14.42
CA GLU A 93 9.71 6.28 -13.82
C GLU A 93 9.88 5.31 -12.65
N ALA A 94 11.12 4.86 -12.46
CA ALA A 94 11.52 4.11 -11.28
C ALA A 94 12.68 4.85 -10.61
N LYS A 95 12.63 4.94 -9.28
CA LYS A 95 13.69 5.52 -8.45
C LYS A 95 14.10 4.51 -7.40
N ILE A 96 15.40 4.47 -7.10
CA ILE A 96 15.96 3.73 -5.98
C ILE A 96 16.33 4.77 -4.93
N ILE A 97 15.75 4.65 -3.75
CA ILE A 97 15.98 5.56 -2.64
C ILE A 97 16.81 4.82 -1.61
N LYS A 98 17.91 5.41 -1.18
CA LYS A 98 18.73 4.89 -0.09
C LYS A 98 18.03 5.14 1.25
N LEU A 99 17.01 4.35 1.50
CA LEU A 99 16.19 4.35 2.72
C LEU A 99 15.68 2.92 2.88
N GLY A 100 16.26 2.19 3.81
CA GLY A 100 15.92 0.81 4.09
C GLY A 100 14.65 0.66 4.93
N ALA A 101 14.16 -0.57 5.04
CA ALA A 101 12.91 -0.87 5.75
C ALA A 101 12.95 -0.42 7.23
N GLU A 102 14.08 -0.59 7.94
CA GLU A 102 14.23 -0.19 9.35
C GLU A 102 14.16 1.34 9.52
N GLU A 103 14.90 2.09 8.69
CA GLU A 103 14.85 3.57 8.73
C GLU A 103 13.44 4.09 8.40
N LEU A 104 12.79 3.46 7.41
CA LEU A 104 11.43 3.80 7.01
C LEU A 104 10.43 3.52 8.15
N GLU A 105 10.57 2.39 8.85
CA GLU A 105 9.76 2.05 10.03
C GLU A 105 9.95 3.07 11.15
N GLY A 106 11.19 3.50 11.40
CA GLY A 106 11.51 4.53 12.37
C GLY A 106 10.82 5.86 12.06
N ALA A 107 10.94 6.34 10.83
CA ALA A 107 10.32 7.59 10.36
C ALA A 107 8.78 7.53 10.45
N VAL A 108 8.19 6.45 9.94
CA VAL A 108 6.74 6.22 10.02
C VAL A 108 6.27 6.12 11.47
N GLY A 109 7.05 5.45 12.35
CA GLY A 109 6.75 5.33 13.77
C GLY A 109 6.69 6.69 14.48
N ILE A 110 7.59 7.62 14.15
CA ILE A 110 7.57 9.00 14.67
C ILE A 110 6.26 9.69 14.25
N LEU A 111 5.93 9.67 12.97
CA LEU A 111 4.73 10.34 12.45
C LEU A 111 3.43 9.74 12.99
N ARG A 112 3.36 8.41 13.12
CA ARG A 112 2.18 7.74 13.66
C ARG A 112 1.87 8.11 15.11
N ARG A 113 2.90 8.30 15.94
CA ARG A 113 2.67 8.76 17.33
C ARG A 113 1.95 10.11 17.39
N GLY A 114 2.21 11.01 16.45
CA GLY A 114 1.49 12.28 16.34
C GLY A 114 0.06 12.17 15.81
N LEU A 115 -0.33 11.00 15.28
CA LEU A 115 -1.68 10.73 14.77
C LEU A 115 -2.51 9.82 15.69
N ASP A 116 -1.89 9.21 16.69
CA ASP A 116 -2.58 8.33 17.63
C ASP A 116 -3.20 9.15 18.76
N LEU A 117 -4.52 9.18 18.80
CA LEU A 117 -5.30 9.90 19.80
C LEU A 117 -5.79 8.99 20.94
N THR A 118 -5.41 7.71 20.94
CA THR A 118 -5.92 6.71 21.89
C THR A 118 -5.48 7.04 23.31
N GLY A 119 -6.44 7.21 24.20
CA GLY A 119 -6.21 7.43 25.62
C GLY A 119 -5.59 8.78 25.99
N LEU A 120 -5.55 9.75 25.08
CA LEU A 120 -4.96 11.06 25.32
C LEU A 120 -6.00 12.10 25.73
N SER A 121 -5.71 12.85 26.81
CA SER A 121 -6.47 14.04 27.21
C SER A 121 -6.05 15.31 26.45
N ARG A 122 -5.00 15.23 25.63
CA ARG A 122 -4.41 16.36 24.88
C ARG A 122 -3.99 15.87 23.50
N LEU A 123 -4.18 16.69 22.46
CA LEU A 123 -3.69 16.38 21.11
C LEU A 123 -2.16 16.26 21.13
N PRO A 124 -1.60 15.17 20.58
CA PRO A 124 -0.15 15.03 20.43
C PRO A 124 0.36 16.03 19.41
N SER A 125 1.61 16.45 19.56
CA SER A 125 2.31 17.19 18.51
C SER A 125 2.61 16.28 17.33
N PHE A 126 2.35 16.77 16.11
CA PHE A 126 2.74 16.06 14.89
C PHE A 126 4.07 16.63 14.37
N ASP A 127 5.04 15.76 14.14
CA ASP A 127 6.37 16.14 13.68
C ASP A 127 6.36 16.53 12.19
N THR A 128 6.15 17.82 11.93
CA THR A 128 6.15 18.38 10.56
C THR A 128 7.55 18.36 9.92
N THR A 129 8.61 18.37 10.73
CA THR A 129 10.00 18.28 10.25
C THR A 129 10.29 16.89 9.71
N GLU A 130 9.93 15.85 10.47
CA GLU A 130 10.07 14.46 9.99
C GLU A 130 9.16 14.19 8.79
N ALA A 131 7.94 14.73 8.78
CA ALA A 131 7.03 14.60 7.64
C ALA A 131 7.61 15.24 6.36
N PHE A 132 8.29 16.38 6.48
CA PHE A 132 9.01 17.00 5.37
C PHE A 132 10.24 16.18 4.96
N ALA A 133 11.04 15.70 5.92
CA ALA A 133 12.21 14.89 5.64
C ALA A 133 11.83 13.59 4.89
N LEU A 134 10.76 12.92 5.32
CA LEU A 134 10.25 11.73 4.65
C LEU A 134 9.72 12.06 3.24
N TYR A 135 8.96 13.16 3.08
CA TYR A 135 8.52 13.63 1.77
C TYR A 135 9.69 13.82 0.80
N GLN A 136 10.76 14.50 1.24
CA GLN A 136 11.96 14.76 0.43
C GLN A 136 12.60 13.45 -0.06
N LYS A 137 12.57 12.40 0.76
CA LYS A 137 13.16 11.11 0.42
C LYS A 137 12.28 10.30 -0.52
N ILE A 138 10.98 10.12 -0.19
CA ILE A 138 10.15 9.11 -0.87
C ILE A 138 9.20 9.66 -1.94
N PHE A 139 8.85 10.96 -1.90
CA PHE A 139 7.86 11.52 -2.83
C PHE A 139 8.45 12.58 -3.75
N LYS A 140 9.27 13.48 -3.23
CA LYS A 140 9.91 14.57 -4.01
C LYS A 140 10.63 14.07 -5.28
N PRO A 141 11.36 12.95 -5.26
CA PRO A 141 12.10 12.46 -6.44
C PRO A 141 11.23 12.09 -7.64
N ILE A 142 9.94 11.83 -7.42
CA ILE A 142 8.97 11.45 -8.46
C ILE A 142 8.03 12.59 -8.85
N GLU A 143 8.03 13.71 -8.14
CA GLU A 143 7.15 14.84 -8.43
C GLU A 143 7.22 15.38 -9.87
N PRO A 144 8.38 15.42 -10.54
CA PRO A 144 8.43 15.88 -11.94
C PRO A 144 7.54 15.04 -12.87
N LEU A 145 7.32 13.76 -12.58
CA LEU A 145 6.39 12.92 -13.32
C LEU A 145 4.92 13.32 -13.06
N LEU A 146 4.64 13.90 -11.90
CA LEU A 146 3.29 14.21 -11.44
C LEU A 146 2.79 15.60 -11.89
N GLU A 147 3.51 16.27 -12.79
CA GLU A 147 3.06 17.56 -13.34
C GLU A 147 1.70 17.41 -14.03
N GLY A 148 0.70 18.25 -13.63
CA GLY A 148 -0.66 18.19 -14.13
C GLY A 148 -1.52 17.06 -13.54
N VAL A 149 -0.96 16.21 -12.65
CA VAL A 149 -1.72 15.19 -11.93
C VAL A 149 -2.52 15.84 -10.81
N ARG A 150 -3.77 15.41 -10.66
CA ARG A 150 -4.66 15.82 -9.56
C ARG A 150 -4.95 14.69 -8.59
N HIS A 151 -4.90 13.44 -9.07
CA HIS A 151 -5.20 12.26 -8.25
C HIS A 151 -4.06 11.24 -8.32
N VAL A 152 -3.58 10.83 -7.16
CA VAL A 152 -2.52 9.84 -7.00
C VAL A 152 -3.06 8.60 -6.30
N PHE A 153 -3.00 7.46 -6.98
CA PHE A 153 -3.21 6.14 -6.38
C PHE A 153 -1.89 5.69 -5.76
N VAL A 154 -1.91 5.41 -4.48
CA VAL A 154 -0.73 4.95 -3.73
C VAL A 154 -0.85 3.48 -3.41
N VAL A 155 0.16 2.71 -3.77
CA VAL A 155 0.33 1.31 -3.36
C VAL A 155 1.53 1.26 -2.41
N PRO A 156 1.28 1.40 -1.10
CA PRO A 156 2.34 1.39 -0.10
C PRO A 156 2.84 -0.03 0.17
N ASP A 157 4.04 -0.13 0.70
CA ASP A 157 4.64 -1.39 1.14
C ASP A 157 5.30 -1.22 2.52
N GLY A 158 5.46 -2.32 3.26
CA GLY A 158 6.10 -2.32 4.57
C GLY A 158 5.47 -1.32 5.54
N ALA A 159 6.28 -0.51 6.19
CA ALA A 159 5.85 0.49 7.18
C ALA A 159 4.91 1.55 6.59
N LEU A 160 5.05 1.88 5.29
CA LEU A 160 4.19 2.88 4.64
C LEU A 160 2.72 2.50 4.60
N THR A 161 2.39 1.22 4.74
CA THR A 161 0.98 0.76 4.83
C THR A 161 0.26 1.35 6.04
N GLY A 162 1.00 1.73 7.07
CA GLY A 162 0.49 2.32 8.29
C GLY A 162 0.43 3.86 8.29
N LEU A 163 0.83 4.54 7.20
CA LEU A 163 0.88 5.99 7.14
C LEU A 163 0.10 6.53 5.93
N PRO A 164 -0.96 7.33 6.12
CA PRO A 164 -1.58 8.05 5.02
C PRO A 164 -0.58 9.06 4.44
N LEU A 165 -0.08 8.86 3.21
CA LEU A 165 0.95 9.75 2.65
C LEU A 165 0.49 11.21 2.50
N GLY A 166 -0.80 11.47 2.55
CA GLY A 166 -1.37 12.82 2.54
C GLY A 166 -0.92 13.71 3.71
N VAL A 167 -0.43 13.11 4.81
CA VAL A 167 0.10 13.84 5.98
C VAL A 167 1.56 14.27 5.81
N LEU A 168 2.22 13.90 4.73
CA LEU A 168 3.55 14.41 4.41
C LEU A 168 3.48 15.92 4.15
N VAL A 169 4.56 16.63 4.48
CA VAL A 169 4.68 18.09 4.35
C VAL A 169 5.57 18.42 3.18
N THR A 170 5.12 19.31 2.28
CA THR A 170 5.84 19.60 1.02
C THR A 170 6.89 20.71 1.13
N GLU A 171 6.83 21.51 2.21
CA GLU A 171 7.75 22.62 2.48
C GLU A 171 8.10 22.64 3.99
N PRO A 172 9.30 23.10 4.38
CA PRO A 172 9.67 23.22 5.78
C PRO A 172 8.65 24.07 6.54
N THR A 173 8.10 23.52 7.60
CA THR A 173 7.07 24.21 8.38
C THR A 173 7.17 23.79 9.84
N GLU A 174 7.20 24.79 10.74
CA GLU A 174 7.12 24.59 12.17
C GLU A 174 5.74 24.98 12.66
N VAL A 175 5.19 24.22 13.59
CA VAL A 175 3.91 24.51 14.24
C VAL A 175 4.15 24.63 15.73
N ASP A 176 3.60 25.69 16.34
CA ASP A 176 3.64 25.85 17.81
C ASP A 176 2.71 24.81 18.46
N ASP A 177 3.27 23.97 19.29
CA ASP A 177 2.53 22.94 20.06
C ASP A 177 1.44 23.54 20.99
N LYS A 178 1.56 24.84 21.30
CA LYS A 178 0.58 25.56 22.12
C LYS A 178 -0.58 26.11 21.29
N ASP A 179 -0.41 26.23 19.96
CA ASP A 179 -1.45 26.69 19.03
C ASP A 179 -1.70 25.67 17.90
N PRO A 180 -2.54 24.67 18.14
CA PRO A 180 -2.88 23.67 17.11
C PRO A 180 -3.52 24.27 15.84
N SER A 181 -3.98 25.53 15.88
CA SER A 181 -4.55 26.18 14.69
C SER A 181 -3.53 26.34 13.56
N GLY A 182 -2.23 26.35 13.90
CA GLY A 182 -1.11 26.39 12.97
C GLY A 182 -1.14 25.25 11.97
N TYR A 183 -1.62 24.07 12.34
CA TYR A 183 -1.75 22.92 11.41
C TYR A 183 -2.64 23.19 10.21
N ARG A 184 -3.55 24.13 10.30
CA ARG A 184 -4.39 24.55 9.16
C ARG A 184 -3.60 25.21 8.03
N LYS A 185 -2.41 25.71 8.30
CA LYS A 185 -1.54 26.40 7.31
C LYS A 185 -0.45 25.51 6.75
N VAL A 186 -0.24 24.33 7.35
CA VAL A 186 0.78 23.37 6.92
C VAL A 186 0.54 22.96 5.46
N PRO A 187 1.57 22.98 4.60
CA PRO A 187 1.47 22.55 3.21
C PRO A 187 1.48 21.03 3.09
N TRP A 188 0.36 20.42 3.51
CA TRP A 188 0.16 18.98 3.43
C TRP A 188 0.15 18.48 1.98
N LEU A 189 0.73 17.31 1.73
CA LEU A 189 0.71 16.67 0.42
C LEU A 189 -0.75 16.44 -0.08
N ALA A 190 -1.69 16.18 0.84
CA ALA A 190 -3.11 16.06 0.53
C ALA A 190 -3.77 17.35 0.00
N ARG A 191 -3.12 18.51 0.14
CA ARG A 191 -3.59 19.76 -0.48
C ARG A 191 -3.21 19.86 -1.95
N LYS A 192 -2.12 19.17 -2.33
CA LYS A 192 -1.59 19.20 -3.69
C LYS A 192 -2.23 18.10 -4.56
N TYR A 193 -2.50 16.95 -3.97
CA TYR A 193 -3.05 15.79 -4.67
C TYR A 193 -4.21 15.17 -3.89
N ALA A 194 -5.31 14.83 -4.57
CA ALA A 194 -6.24 13.85 -4.05
C ALA A 194 -5.52 12.49 -4.02
N MET A 195 -5.61 11.76 -2.91
CA MET A 195 -4.87 10.51 -2.73
C MET A 195 -5.80 9.36 -2.38
N SER A 196 -5.59 8.21 -3.03
CA SER A 196 -6.28 6.97 -2.70
C SER A 196 -5.27 5.87 -2.47
N THR A 197 -5.34 5.21 -1.31
CA THR A 197 -4.48 4.06 -1.00
C THR A 197 -5.12 2.78 -1.54
N LEU A 198 -4.33 2.00 -2.27
CA LEU A 198 -4.72 0.71 -2.82
C LEU A 198 -3.87 -0.40 -2.19
N PRO A 199 -4.44 -1.56 -1.90
CA PRO A 199 -3.69 -2.69 -1.33
C PRO A 199 -2.73 -3.34 -2.35
N SER A 200 -2.99 -3.16 -3.65
CA SER A 200 -2.13 -3.65 -4.74
C SER A 200 -2.38 -2.89 -6.04
N VAL A 201 -1.45 -3.00 -6.98
CA VAL A 201 -1.59 -2.45 -8.35
C VAL A 201 -2.82 -3.03 -9.06
N SER A 202 -3.09 -4.31 -8.89
CA SER A 202 -4.25 -4.99 -9.51
C SER A 202 -5.59 -4.50 -8.98
N SER A 203 -5.64 -3.92 -7.78
CA SER A 203 -6.85 -3.35 -7.19
C SER A 203 -7.45 -2.22 -8.04
N LEU A 204 -6.61 -1.44 -8.74
CA LEU A 204 -7.12 -0.42 -9.66
C LEU A 204 -7.94 -1.03 -10.79
N LYS A 205 -7.48 -2.14 -11.37
CA LYS A 205 -8.24 -2.86 -12.43
C LYS A 205 -9.61 -3.29 -11.92
N ALA A 206 -9.66 -3.85 -10.72
CA ALA A 206 -10.92 -4.26 -10.11
C ALA A 206 -11.87 -3.08 -9.90
N LEU A 207 -11.37 -1.96 -9.35
CA LEU A 207 -12.16 -0.76 -9.16
C LEU A 207 -12.71 -0.22 -10.48
N ARG A 208 -11.89 -0.14 -11.54
CA ARG A 208 -12.32 0.37 -12.85
C ARG A 208 -13.30 -0.56 -13.56
N THR A 209 -13.12 -1.88 -13.41
CA THR A 209 -13.99 -2.88 -14.07
C THR A 209 -15.35 -3.00 -13.37
N PHE A 210 -15.36 -2.95 -12.03
CA PHE A 210 -16.55 -3.27 -11.24
C PHE A 210 -17.22 -2.06 -10.60
N ALA A 211 -16.60 -0.87 -10.60
CA ALA A 211 -17.25 0.35 -10.17
C ALA A 211 -18.42 0.68 -11.11
N LYS A 212 -19.54 0.01 -10.92
CA LYS A 212 -20.79 0.35 -11.59
C LYS A 212 -21.18 1.75 -11.12
N ARG A 213 -21.69 2.58 -12.04
CA ARG A 213 -22.33 3.84 -11.67
C ARG A 213 -23.34 3.54 -10.56
N ALA A 214 -23.15 4.14 -9.40
CA ALA A 214 -24.04 3.94 -8.28
C ALA A 214 -25.47 4.24 -8.71
N LYS A 215 -26.36 3.27 -8.56
CA LYS A 215 -27.81 3.46 -8.76
C LYS A 215 -28.46 4.12 -7.54
N ALA A 216 -27.67 4.35 -6.49
CA ALA A 216 -28.13 4.99 -5.27
C ALA A 216 -28.48 6.45 -5.54
N SER A 217 -29.63 6.89 -5.05
CA SER A 217 -30.08 8.29 -5.14
C SER A 217 -29.26 9.24 -4.29
N ARG A 218 -28.47 8.71 -3.35
CA ARG A 218 -27.54 9.46 -2.48
C ARG A 218 -26.14 8.86 -2.56
N PRO A 219 -25.07 9.65 -2.64
CA PRO A 219 -23.72 9.17 -2.81
C PRO A 219 -23.16 8.46 -1.56
N PHE A 220 -23.71 8.70 -0.40
CA PHE A 220 -23.26 8.15 0.86
C PHE A 220 -24.42 7.92 1.84
N LEU A 221 -24.42 6.79 2.52
CA LEU A 221 -25.23 6.48 3.69
C LEU A 221 -24.30 6.01 4.80
N GLY A 222 -24.18 6.77 5.87
CA GLY A 222 -23.47 6.38 7.09
C GLY A 222 -24.48 5.86 8.12
N ILE A 223 -24.22 4.69 8.69
CA ILE A 223 -24.92 4.15 9.85
C ILE A 223 -23.87 4.01 10.94
N GLY A 224 -24.03 4.72 12.04
CA GLY A 224 -23.13 4.68 13.18
C GLY A 224 -23.94 4.79 14.47
N ASP A 225 -23.41 4.23 15.51
CA ASP A 225 -23.89 4.38 16.89
C ASP A 225 -22.75 5.08 17.67
N PRO A 226 -22.61 6.43 17.57
CA PRO A 226 -21.58 7.13 18.31
C PRO A 226 -21.97 7.16 19.77
N GLU A 227 -21.22 6.47 20.61
CA GLU A 227 -21.22 6.75 22.05
C GLU A 227 -20.56 8.14 22.26
N LEU A 228 -21.35 9.09 22.77
CA LEU A 228 -20.92 10.45 23.10
C LEU A 228 -20.48 10.54 24.56
#